data_55d3f20345e8523b8e57e514f97e7d3e
#
_entry.id   55d3f20345e8523b8e57e514f97e7d3e
#
_cell.length_a   1.000
_cell.length_b   1.000
_cell.length_c   1.000
_cell.angle_alpha   90.00
_cell.angle_beta   90.00
_cell.angle_gamma   90.00
#
_symmetry.space_group_name_H-M   'P 1'
#
loop_
_entity.id
_entity.type
_entity.pdbx_description
1 polymer ?
#
loop_
_entity_poly.entity_id
_entity_poly.type
_entity_poly.pdbx_seq_one_letter_code
_entity_poly.pdbx_strand_id
1 'polypeptide(L)'
;LGYDMLSVPEAAHEGTLSAFAALASTTRLRVGTGVLVAFARSPMLAAQAAWDLQAYSEGRFQLGLGTQVKGNVVGRFGMPWSAPAARLRDYVLAVRACFETFQKGTPLDFQSEAYTLNRMQPFFNPGPLDCGPPSILMGAIGPLMTRAVGEVGDAMQTHPTNSEPRYLHEVTRPRLSEGLQRAGRDAHVELVAGPMIATGRSAAAVRAQRQAARESLVFTLSTPAYWPALEYHGWLEVGHALRDYTRQGRWQEMDGLVPDEIIEAFVPAAPYDEIAELLLEQYAGVADRVLFPVPSDPADDEDARRAIEKLRAA
;
A
#
# COMPACT_ATOMS: atom_id res chain seq x y z
N LEU A 1 8.79 19.06 -6.46
CA LEU A 1 8.51 18.05 -7.50
C LEU A 1 7.02 17.94 -7.89
N GLY A 2 6.08 18.43 -7.07
CA GLY A 2 4.65 18.45 -7.43
C GLY A 2 3.85 17.21 -7.04
N TYR A 3 4.40 16.31 -6.22
CA TYR A 3 3.64 15.20 -5.67
C TYR A 3 2.45 15.68 -4.82
N ASP A 4 1.32 14.98 -4.90
CA ASP A 4 0.15 15.24 -4.06
C ASP A 4 0.27 14.58 -2.70
N MET A 5 0.94 13.43 -2.64
CA MET A 5 1.06 12.62 -1.44
C MET A 5 2.38 11.86 -1.39
N LEU A 6 2.92 11.72 -0.19
CA LEU A 6 4.03 10.81 0.12
C LEU A 6 3.50 9.58 0.85
N SER A 7 3.79 8.39 0.33
CA SER A 7 3.52 7.11 0.97
C SER A 7 4.78 6.62 1.68
N VAL A 8 4.73 6.49 3.01
CA VAL A 8 5.87 6.11 3.86
C VAL A 8 5.75 4.65 4.27
N PRO A 9 6.63 3.75 3.83
CA PRO A 9 6.59 2.34 4.22
C PRO A 9 7.17 2.13 5.63
N GLU A 10 6.61 1.18 6.38
CA GLU A 10 7.24 0.63 7.58
C GLU A 10 8.10 -0.58 7.17
N ALA A 11 9.40 -0.36 7.07
CA ALA A 11 10.37 -1.39 6.68
C ALA A 11 11.50 -1.50 7.72
N ALA A 12 12.64 -0.84 7.51
CA ALA A 12 13.73 -0.78 8.49
C ALA A 12 13.41 0.16 9.66
N HIS A 13 12.61 1.20 9.41
CA HIS A 13 12.22 2.23 10.36
C HIS A 13 10.74 2.18 10.68
N GLU A 14 10.36 2.72 11.83
CA GLU A 14 8.98 2.82 12.29
C GLU A 14 8.20 3.84 11.44
N GLY A 15 7.01 3.45 10.96
CA GLY A 15 6.28 4.19 9.95
C GLY A 15 5.67 5.51 10.44
N THR A 16 5.18 5.58 11.68
CA THR A 16 4.54 6.81 12.22
C THR A 16 5.56 7.91 12.51
N LEU A 17 6.75 7.56 13.00
CA LEU A 17 7.84 8.53 13.20
C LEU A 17 8.34 9.09 11.86
N SER A 18 8.47 8.24 10.85
CA SER A 18 8.85 8.67 9.50
C SER A 18 7.78 9.57 8.88
N ALA A 19 6.49 9.24 9.07
CA ALA A 19 5.38 10.08 8.61
C ALA A 19 5.35 11.43 9.34
N PHE A 20 5.59 11.46 10.65
CA PHE A 20 5.70 12.70 11.42
C PHE A 20 6.84 13.60 10.88
N ALA A 21 8.02 13.04 10.64
CA ALA A 21 9.14 13.80 10.09
C ALA A 21 8.81 14.43 8.73
N ALA A 22 8.12 13.70 7.85
CA ALA A 22 7.65 14.20 6.56
C ALA A 22 6.60 15.31 6.71
N LEU A 23 5.62 15.15 7.60
CA LEU A 23 4.61 16.17 7.89
C LEU A 23 5.22 17.43 8.49
N ALA A 24 6.18 17.30 9.41
CA ALA A 24 6.88 18.41 10.04
C ALA A 24 7.77 19.20 9.05
N SER A 25 8.26 18.53 8.01
CA SER A 25 9.12 19.14 6.98
C SER A 25 8.33 19.74 5.80
N THR A 26 7.00 19.62 5.78
CA THR A 26 6.17 20.04 4.66
C THR A 26 4.89 20.74 5.13
N THR A 27 4.36 21.66 4.32
CA THR A 27 3.15 22.43 4.67
C THR A 27 1.92 22.10 3.83
N ARG A 28 2.09 21.47 2.67
CA ARG A 28 0.99 21.16 1.74
C ARG A 28 0.90 19.67 1.37
N LEU A 29 2.02 18.96 1.43
CA LEU A 29 2.08 17.55 1.04
C LEU A 29 1.21 16.72 1.99
N ARG A 30 0.34 15.91 1.44
CA ARG A 30 -0.32 14.83 2.19
C ARG A 30 0.69 13.72 2.46
N VAL A 31 0.60 13.10 3.61
CA VAL A 31 1.47 12.00 3.99
C VAL A 31 0.63 10.84 4.50
N GLY A 32 0.93 9.65 4.04
CA GLY A 32 0.30 8.43 4.56
C GLY A 32 1.32 7.35 4.84
N THR A 33 0.97 6.41 5.69
CA THR A 33 1.76 5.19 5.82
C THR A 33 1.39 4.23 4.68
N GLY A 34 2.38 3.61 4.04
CA GLY A 34 2.13 2.72 2.92
C GLY A 34 2.98 1.46 2.96
N VAL A 35 2.76 0.56 3.95
CA VAL A 35 1.74 0.54 5.00
C VAL A 35 2.37 0.38 6.38
N LEU A 36 1.65 0.78 7.42
CA LEU A 36 1.98 0.48 8.81
C LEU A 36 1.63 -0.99 9.12
N VAL A 37 2.48 -1.71 9.82
CA VAL A 37 2.24 -3.13 10.16
C VAL A 37 1.21 -3.24 11.28
N ALA A 38 -0.06 -3.49 10.92
CA ALA A 38 -1.17 -3.54 11.86
C ALA A 38 -0.99 -4.59 12.96
N PHE A 39 -0.51 -5.78 12.60
CA PHE A 39 -0.42 -6.89 13.56
C PHE A 39 0.74 -6.79 14.54
N ALA A 40 1.61 -5.80 14.39
CA ALA A 40 2.67 -5.50 15.35
C ALA A 40 2.22 -4.59 16.51
N ARG A 41 1.01 -4.03 16.44
CA ARG A 41 0.48 -3.05 17.43
C ARG A 41 -1.01 -3.20 17.69
N SER A 42 -1.53 -2.64 18.79
CA SER A 42 -2.96 -2.65 19.06
C SER A 42 -3.70 -1.66 18.16
N PRO A 43 -5.01 -1.88 17.82
CA PRO A 43 -5.83 -0.91 17.13
C PRO A 43 -5.89 0.46 17.82
N MET A 44 -5.92 0.48 19.15
CA MET A 44 -5.92 1.71 19.93
C MET A 44 -4.66 2.55 19.71
N LEU A 45 -3.47 1.92 19.77
CA LEU A 45 -2.21 2.64 19.54
C LEU A 45 -2.13 3.20 18.10
N ALA A 46 -2.60 2.43 17.10
CA ALA A 46 -2.67 2.91 15.74
C ALA A 46 -3.65 4.09 15.59
N ALA A 47 -4.80 4.01 16.27
CA ALA A 47 -5.79 5.07 16.27
C ALA A 47 -5.25 6.36 16.92
N GLN A 48 -4.60 6.26 18.08
CA GLN A 48 -4.00 7.42 18.75
C GLN A 48 -2.92 8.07 17.89
N ALA A 49 -1.96 7.28 17.37
CA ALA A 49 -0.90 7.82 16.53
C ALA A 49 -1.47 8.50 15.26
N ALA A 50 -2.48 7.88 14.63
CA ALA A 50 -3.13 8.46 13.46
C ALA A 50 -3.90 9.74 13.80
N TRP A 51 -4.54 9.79 14.96
CA TRP A 51 -5.26 10.97 15.44
C TRP A 51 -4.32 12.16 15.69
N ASP A 52 -3.20 11.90 16.37
CA ASP A 52 -2.18 12.91 16.65
C ASP A 52 -1.53 13.44 15.35
N LEU A 53 -1.21 12.55 14.39
CA LEU A 53 -0.67 12.97 13.10
C LEU A 53 -1.69 13.76 12.25
N GLN A 54 -2.97 13.40 12.32
CA GLN A 54 -4.05 14.11 11.66
C GLN A 54 -4.23 15.52 12.25
N ALA A 55 -4.25 15.62 13.58
CA ALA A 55 -4.32 16.90 14.30
C ALA A 55 -3.12 17.79 13.97
N TYR A 56 -1.90 17.25 14.12
CA TYR A 56 -0.67 17.97 13.84
C TYR A 56 -0.61 18.53 12.42
N SER A 57 -1.09 17.75 11.46
CA SER A 57 -1.03 18.10 10.04
C SER A 57 -2.25 18.84 9.51
N GLU A 58 -3.24 19.14 10.35
CA GLU A 58 -4.48 19.81 9.96
C GLU A 58 -5.19 19.07 8.79
N GLY A 59 -5.30 17.74 8.90
CA GLY A 59 -6.03 16.93 7.93
C GLY A 59 -5.19 16.36 6.77
N ARG A 60 -3.85 16.46 6.81
CA ARG A 60 -2.99 15.96 5.73
C ARG A 60 -2.52 14.50 5.90
N PHE A 61 -2.93 13.82 6.97
CA PHE A 61 -2.50 12.44 7.24
C PHE A 61 -3.49 11.40 6.71
N GLN A 62 -2.98 10.27 6.19
CA GLN A 62 -3.74 9.07 5.86
C GLN A 62 -3.14 7.86 6.57
N LEU A 63 -3.97 7.09 7.28
CA LEU A 63 -3.54 5.87 7.95
C LEU A 63 -3.57 4.68 6.98
N GLY A 64 -2.42 4.27 6.48
CA GLY A 64 -2.30 3.06 5.67
C GLY A 64 -1.90 1.85 6.53
N LEU A 65 -2.67 0.78 6.47
CA LEU A 65 -2.54 -0.43 7.28
C LEU A 65 -2.31 -1.66 6.41
N GLY A 66 -1.42 -2.55 6.84
CA GLY A 66 -1.20 -3.84 6.19
C GLY A 66 -0.85 -4.93 7.18
N THR A 67 -0.97 -6.18 6.76
CA THR A 67 -0.75 -7.34 7.64
C THR A 67 0.72 -7.70 7.81
N GLN A 68 1.57 -7.36 6.83
CA GLN A 68 2.88 -7.98 6.65
C GLN A 68 2.74 -9.50 6.35
N VAL A 69 3.83 -10.21 6.08
CA VAL A 69 3.84 -11.67 5.89
C VAL A 69 4.01 -12.40 7.22
N LYS A 70 3.49 -13.63 7.30
CA LYS A 70 3.51 -14.46 8.52
C LYS A 70 4.90 -14.56 9.15
N GLY A 71 5.94 -14.80 8.35
CA GLY A 71 7.31 -14.94 8.84
C GLY A 71 7.80 -13.71 9.61
N ASN A 72 7.49 -12.51 9.12
CA ASN A 72 7.86 -11.26 9.79
C ASN A 72 6.99 -11.01 11.04
N VAL A 73 5.68 -11.25 10.96
CA VAL A 73 4.81 -11.06 12.15
C VAL A 73 5.23 -11.94 13.29
N VAL A 74 5.50 -13.21 13.03
CA VAL A 74 5.89 -14.17 14.07
C VAL A 74 7.36 -14.03 14.46
N GLY A 75 8.27 -14.02 13.49
CA GLY A 75 9.71 -14.10 13.75
C GLY A 75 10.38 -12.76 14.05
N ARG A 76 9.89 -11.64 13.47
CA ARG A 76 10.47 -10.32 13.70
C ARG A 76 9.73 -9.53 14.78
N PHE A 77 8.39 -9.59 14.79
CA PHE A 77 7.58 -8.81 15.72
C PHE A 77 7.12 -9.61 16.93
N GLY A 78 7.33 -10.95 16.97
CA GLY A 78 6.94 -11.80 18.10
C GLY A 78 5.43 -11.89 18.34
N MET A 79 4.61 -11.64 17.29
CA MET A 79 3.15 -11.53 17.42
C MET A 79 2.44 -12.76 16.82
N PRO A 80 1.26 -13.13 17.35
CA PRO A 80 0.50 -14.26 16.84
C PRO A 80 -0.02 -13.98 15.42
N TRP A 81 -0.10 -15.03 14.60
CA TRP A 81 -0.68 -15.02 13.27
C TRP A 81 -2.01 -15.75 13.25
N SER A 82 -3.03 -15.14 12.67
CA SER A 82 -4.33 -15.76 12.41
C SER A 82 -4.86 -15.27 11.06
N ALA A 83 -6.06 -15.72 10.63
CA ALA A 83 -6.72 -15.37 9.36
C ALA A 83 -6.53 -13.89 8.97
N PRO A 84 -5.58 -13.53 8.07
CA PRO A 84 -5.10 -12.16 7.94
C PRO A 84 -6.17 -11.20 7.41
N ALA A 85 -7.02 -11.62 6.48
CA ALA A 85 -8.06 -10.76 5.90
C ALA A 85 -9.15 -10.44 6.92
N ALA A 86 -9.67 -11.44 7.64
CA ALA A 86 -10.68 -11.24 8.66
C ALA A 86 -10.13 -10.41 9.83
N ARG A 87 -8.91 -10.71 10.29
CA ARG A 87 -8.27 -9.98 11.38
C ARG A 87 -7.96 -8.52 11.01
N LEU A 88 -7.51 -8.23 9.79
CA LEU A 88 -7.25 -6.84 9.38
C LEU A 88 -8.56 -6.06 9.21
N ARG A 89 -9.63 -6.69 8.70
CA ARG A 89 -10.96 -6.11 8.66
C ARG A 89 -11.42 -5.71 10.07
N ASP A 90 -11.33 -6.63 11.04
CA ASP A 90 -11.69 -6.37 12.44
C ASP A 90 -10.81 -5.30 13.07
N TYR A 91 -9.52 -5.26 12.73
CA TYR A 91 -8.59 -4.22 13.16
C TYR A 91 -9.02 -2.83 12.67
N VAL A 92 -9.37 -2.70 11.39
CA VAL A 92 -9.84 -1.43 10.82
C VAL A 92 -11.16 -0.99 11.47
N LEU A 93 -12.09 -1.90 11.69
CA LEU A 93 -13.34 -1.60 12.40
C LEU A 93 -13.08 -1.13 13.84
N ALA A 94 -12.14 -1.75 14.55
CA ALA A 94 -11.71 -1.33 15.89
C ALA A 94 -11.09 0.08 15.88
N VAL A 95 -10.25 0.40 14.89
CA VAL A 95 -9.69 1.75 14.70
C VAL A 95 -10.80 2.76 14.43
N ARG A 96 -11.78 2.45 13.58
CA ARG A 96 -12.93 3.31 13.31
C ARG A 96 -13.77 3.55 14.56
N ALA A 97 -13.99 2.53 15.41
CA ALA A 97 -14.68 2.69 16.69
C ALA A 97 -13.92 3.65 17.63
N CYS A 98 -12.58 3.59 17.65
CA CYS A 98 -11.77 4.56 18.39
C CYS A 98 -11.96 5.98 17.83
N PHE A 99 -11.89 6.16 16.50
CA PHE A 99 -12.10 7.46 15.85
C PHE A 99 -13.49 8.03 16.14
N GLU A 100 -14.53 7.21 16.13
CA GLU A 100 -15.88 7.63 16.47
C GLU A 100 -15.98 8.10 17.93
N THR A 101 -15.39 7.34 18.87
CA THR A 101 -15.29 7.73 20.28
C THR A 101 -14.52 9.04 20.45
N PHE A 102 -13.39 9.21 19.77
CA PHE A 102 -12.61 10.46 19.83
C PHE A 102 -13.40 11.65 19.29
N GLN A 103 -14.06 11.47 18.14
CA GLN A 103 -14.77 12.55 17.46
C GLN A 103 -16.07 12.94 18.15
N LYS A 104 -16.84 11.97 18.67
CA LYS A 104 -18.20 12.19 19.18
C LYS A 104 -18.31 12.12 20.70
N GLY A 105 -17.29 11.65 21.41
CA GLY A 105 -17.35 11.43 22.86
C GLY A 105 -18.27 10.27 23.26
N THR A 106 -18.68 9.42 22.33
CA THR A 106 -19.50 8.22 22.62
C THR A 106 -18.70 7.18 23.38
N PRO A 107 -19.32 6.32 24.21
CA PRO A 107 -18.63 5.21 24.84
C PRO A 107 -17.95 4.32 23.82
N LEU A 108 -16.72 3.89 24.11
CA LEU A 108 -16.04 2.88 23.29
C LEU A 108 -16.65 1.51 23.62
N ASP A 109 -17.32 0.92 22.66
CA ASP A 109 -17.92 -0.42 22.75
C ASP A 109 -17.76 -1.15 21.41
N PHE A 110 -16.64 -1.85 21.27
CA PHE A 110 -16.32 -2.63 20.08
C PHE A 110 -15.95 -4.06 20.46
N GLN A 111 -16.60 -5.03 19.84
CA GLN A 111 -16.30 -6.44 20.00
C GLN A 111 -16.32 -7.16 18.64
N SER A 112 -15.26 -7.94 18.40
CA SER A 112 -15.14 -8.84 17.27
C SER A 112 -14.46 -10.14 17.69
N GLU A 113 -14.23 -11.05 16.75
CA GLU A 113 -13.46 -12.26 17.02
C GLU A 113 -12.01 -11.95 17.43
N ALA A 114 -11.40 -10.91 16.84
CA ALA A 114 -9.99 -10.59 17.05
C ALA A 114 -9.73 -9.54 18.13
N TYR A 115 -10.69 -8.64 18.41
CA TYR A 115 -10.46 -7.47 19.29
C TYR A 115 -11.69 -7.14 20.12
N THR A 116 -11.44 -6.76 21.40
CA THR A 116 -12.44 -6.18 22.30
C THR A 116 -11.90 -4.86 22.85
N LEU A 117 -12.61 -3.77 22.59
CA LEU A 117 -12.30 -2.43 23.08
C LEU A 117 -13.57 -1.86 23.73
N ASN A 118 -13.62 -1.82 25.07
CA ASN A 118 -14.82 -1.44 25.82
C ASN A 118 -14.52 -0.46 26.96
N ARG A 119 -13.39 0.24 26.87
CA ARG A 119 -12.99 1.17 27.92
C ARG A 119 -12.30 2.39 27.35
N MET A 120 -12.92 3.56 27.57
CA MET A 120 -12.35 4.89 27.29
C MET A 120 -12.83 5.84 28.37
N GLN A 121 -11.95 6.17 29.32
CA GLN A 121 -12.27 7.19 30.31
C GLN A 121 -12.07 8.59 29.71
N PRO A 122 -12.82 9.62 30.14
CA PRO A 122 -12.72 10.98 29.59
C PRO A 122 -11.30 11.54 29.53
N PHE A 123 -10.46 11.22 30.52
CA PHE A 123 -9.06 11.65 30.56
C PHE A 123 -8.21 11.13 29.39
N PHE A 124 -8.54 9.98 28.82
CA PHE A 124 -7.79 9.37 27.71
C PHE A 124 -8.38 9.67 26.34
N ASN A 125 -9.51 10.38 26.27
CA ASN A 125 -10.10 10.79 25.00
C ASN A 125 -9.43 12.10 24.53
N PRO A 126 -8.76 12.11 23.35
CA PRO A 126 -8.09 13.30 22.83
C PRO A 126 -9.05 14.42 22.39
N GLY A 127 -10.35 14.12 22.26
CA GLY A 127 -11.37 15.04 21.77
C GLY A 127 -11.46 15.10 20.24
N PRO A 128 -12.42 15.89 19.72
CA PRO A 128 -12.71 15.97 18.29
C PRO A 128 -11.65 16.78 17.52
N LEU A 129 -11.53 16.48 16.22
CA LEU A 129 -10.74 17.25 15.27
C LEU A 129 -11.67 18.01 14.31
N ASP A 130 -11.40 19.28 14.06
CA ASP A 130 -12.14 20.08 13.07
C ASP A 130 -11.98 19.53 11.65
N CYS A 131 -10.81 18.98 11.33
CA CYS A 131 -10.53 18.32 10.05
C CYS A 131 -11.12 16.90 9.94
N GLY A 132 -11.72 16.37 10.99
CA GLY A 132 -12.24 15.02 11.05
C GLY A 132 -11.18 13.93 11.12
N PRO A 133 -11.60 12.66 11.23
CA PRO A 133 -10.70 11.51 11.34
C PRO A 133 -9.88 11.29 10.05
N PRO A 134 -8.67 10.71 10.15
CA PRO A 134 -7.90 10.35 8.97
C PRO A 134 -8.58 9.24 8.17
N SER A 135 -8.46 9.29 6.84
CA SER A 135 -8.87 8.19 5.97
C SER A 135 -7.99 6.96 6.18
N ILE A 136 -8.58 5.77 5.96
CA ILE A 136 -7.88 4.49 6.15
C ILE A 136 -7.61 3.83 4.80
N LEU A 137 -6.33 3.74 4.44
CA LEU A 137 -5.84 2.96 3.33
C LEU A 137 -5.46 1.55 3.80
N MET A 138 -5.74 0.53 3.00
CA MET A 138 -5.31 -0.83 3.28
C MET A 138 -4.42 -1.36 2.16
N GLY A 139 -3.27 -1.94 2.52
CA GLY A 139 -2.46 -2.72 1.59
C GLY A 139 -3.09 -4.09 1.36
N ALA A 140 -3.29 -4.48 0.10
CA ALA A 140 -3.90 -5.75 -0.23
C ALA A 140 -3.26 -6.41 -1.46
N ILE A 141 -3.18 -7.75 -1.45
CA ILE A 141 -2.61 -8.54 -2.53
C ILE A 141 -3.63 -9.57 -3.05
N GLY A 142 -4.12 -10.44 -2.21
CA GLY A 142 -5.02 -11.51 -2.63
C GLY A 142 -6.51 -11.14 -2.59
N PRO A 143 -7.38 -11.93 -3.23
CA PRO A 143 -8.80 -11.60 -3.42
C PRO A 143 -9.59 -11.44 -2.11
N LEU A 144 -9.26 -12.22 -1.07
CA LEU A 144 -9.92 -12.09 0.24
C LEU A 144 -9.57 -10.76 0.93
N MET A 145 -8.32 -10.34 0.85
CA MET A 145 -7.87 -9.07 1.41
C MET A 145 -8.47 -7.89 0.63
N THR A 146 -8.46 -7.96 -0.71
CA THR A 146 -9.07 -6.93 -1.57
C THR A 146 -10.55 -6.76 -1.26
N ARG A 147 -11.30 -7.86 -1.07
CA ARG A 147 -12.70 -7.78 -0.64
C ARG A 147 -12.85 -7.11 0.72
N ALA A 148 -11.99 -7.46 1.70
CA ALA A 148 -12.01 -6.81 3.01
C ALA A 148 -11.76 -5.29 2.92
N VAL A 149 -10.91 -4.83 1.97
CA VAL A 149 -10.77 -3.39 1.70
C VAL A 149 -12.11 -2.79 1.28
N GLY A 150 -12.83 -3.40 0.35
CA GLY A 150 -14.16 -2.95 -0.07
C GLY A 150 -15.15 -2.88 1.10
N GLU A 151 -15.07 -3.83 2.06
CA GLU A 151 -15.94 -3.84 3.23
C GLU A 151 -15.66 -2.67 4.20
N VAL A 152 -14.41 -2.29 4.44
CA VAL A 152 -14.07 -1.37 5.55
C VAL A 152 -13.05 -0.28 5.23
N GLY A 153 -12.33 -0.32 4.11
CA GLY A 153 -11.30 0.66 3.74
C GLY A 153 -11.86 1.88 3.00
N ASP A 154 -11.10 2.97 2.97
CA ASP A 154 -11.38 4.16 2.15
C ASP A 154 -10.50 4.16 0.89
N ALA A 155 -9.34 3.52 0.96
CA ALA A 155 -8.43 3.34 -0.15
C ALA A 155 -7.75 1.97 -0.09
N MET A 156 -7.30 1.48 -1.25
CA MET A 156 -6.45 0.30 -1.41
C MET A 156 -5.12 0.70 -2.03
N GLN A 157 -4.01 0.28 -1.44
CA GLN A 157 -2.71 0.30 -2.11
C GLN A 157 -2.33 -1.10 -2.55
N THR A 158 -1.98 -1.25 -3.82
CA THR A 158 -1.47 -2.51 -4.35
C THR A 158 0.03 -2.66 -4.07
N HIS A 159 0.48 -3.89 -4.05
CA HIS A 159 1.91 -4.23 -4.04
C HIS A 159 2.41 -4.33 -5.49
N PRO A 160 3.70 -4.11 -5.80
CA PRO A 160 4.20 -4.26 -7.16
C PRO A 160 3.82 -5.57 -7.86
N THR A 161 3.73 -6.67 -7.11
CA THR A 161 3.36 -7.99 -7.64
C THR A 161 1.88 -8.16 -8.01
N ASN A 162 1.03 -7.19 -7.73
CA ASN A 162 -0.38 -7.19 -8.13
C ASN A 162 -0.85 -5.81 -8.63
N SER A 163 0.08 -5.02 -9.18
CA SER A 163 -0.20 -3.71 -9.78
C SER A 163 -0.31 -3.76 -11.31
N GLU A 164 -0.27 -4.94 -11.90
CA GLU A 164 -0.43 -5.11 -13.36
C GLU A 164 -1.84 -4.68 -13.78
N PRO A 165 -1.97 -3.83 -14.83
CA PRO A 165 -3.23 -3.15 -15.18
C PRO A 165 -4.42 -4.09 -15.46
N ARG A 166 -4.21 -5.21 -16.17
CA ARG A 166 -5.27 -6.17 -16.44
C ARG A 166 -5.75 -6.88 -15.18
N TYR A 167 -4.82 -7.27 -14.30
CA TYR A 167 -5.15 -7.83 -13.00
C TYR A 167 -5.95 -6.83 -12.14
N LEU A 168 -5.59 -5.55 -12.18
CA LEU A 168 -6.34 -4.51 -11.47
C LEU A 168 -7.75 -4.38 -12.00
N HIS A 169 -7.92 -4.37 -13.31
CA HIS A 169 -9.23 -4.23 -13.96
C HIS A 169 -10.11 -5.47 -13.77
N GLU A 170 -9.56 -6.67 -14.06
CA GLU A 170 -10.35 -7.90 -14.16
C GLU A 170 -10.51 -8.64 -12.82
N VAL A 171 -9.61 -8.38 -11.84
CA VAL A 171 -9.65 -9.06 -10.54
C VAL A 171 -9.83 -8.08 -9.39
N THR A 172 -8.99 -7.04 -9.30
CA THR A 172 -8.97 -6.16 -8.13
C THR A 172 -10.24 -5.32 -8.03
N ARG A 173 -10.63 -4.60 -9.08
CA ARG A 173 -11.86 -3.78 -9.09
C ARG A 173 -13.13 -4.58 -8.81
N PRO A 174 -13.37 -5.75 -9.43
CA PRO A 174 -14.51 -6.59 -9.09
C PRO A 174 -14.53 -7.05 -7.62
N ARG A 175 -13.38 -7.38 -7.04
CA ARG A 175 -13.30 -7.79 -5.63
C ARG A 175 -13.54 -6.65 -4.65
N LEU A 176 -13.09 -5.43 -4.97
CA LEU A 176 -13.46 -4.23 -4.20
C LEU A 176 -14.97 -4.00 -4.23
N SER A 177 -15.59 -4.10 -5.42
CA SER A 177 -17.03 -3.96 -5.59
C SER A 177 -17.83 -5.03 -4.82
N GLU A 178 -17.37 -6.28 -4.83
CA GLU A 178 -17.95 -7.36 -4.02
C GLU A 178 -17.93 -7.00 -2.52
N GLY A 179 -16.81 -6.44 -2.03
CA GLY A 179 -16.68 -6.01 -0.65
C GLY A 179 -17.64 -4.88 -0.28
N LEU A 180 -17.76 -3.86 -1.12
CA LEU A 180 -18.71 -2.76 -0.96
C LEU A 180 -20.15 -3.28 -0.88
N GLN A 181 -20.55 -4.16 -1.80
CA GLN A 181 -21.89 -4.75 -1.84
C GLN A 181 -22.20 -5.56 -0.57
N ARG A 182 -21.25 -6.39 -0.11
CA ARG A 182 -21.42 -7.19 1.11
C ARG A 182 -21.59 -6.35 2.37
N ALA A 183 -20.95 -5.20 2.43
CA ALA A 183 -21.05 -4.27 3.54
C ALA A 183 -22.21 -3.26 3.39
N GLY A 184 -22.97 -3.30 2.27
CA GLY A 184 -24.02 -2.32 1.99
C GLY A 184 -23.50 -0.89 1.88
N ARG A 185 -22.25 -0.71 1.43
CA ARG A 185 -21.59 0.61 1.31
C ARG A 185 -21.81 1.18 -0.10
N ASP A 186 -22.36 2.38 -0.13
CA ASP A 186 -22.37 3.23 -1.34
C ASP A 186 -21.23 4.23 -1.21
N ALA A 187 -20.02 3.80 -1.56
CA ALA A 187 -18.80 4.59 -1.42
C ALA A 187 -17.80 4.25 -2.53
N HIS A 188 -16.97 5.21 -2.89
CA HIS A 188 -15.81 4.97 -3.73
C HIS A 188 -14.62 4.54 -2.85
N VAL A 189 -14.00 3.41 -3.20
CA VAL A 189 -12.72 2.99 -2.62
C VAL A 189 -11.63 3.37 -3.61
N GLU A 190 -10.78 4.31 -3.20
CA GLU A 190 -9.68 4.78 -4.03
C GLU A 190 -8.65 3.67 -4.26
N LEU A 191 -8.29 3.40 -5.52
CA LEU A 191 -7.27 2.41 -5.88
C LEU A 191 -5.95 3.10 -6.21
N VAL A 192 -4.95 2.87 -5.37
CA VAL A 192 -3.58 3.36 -5.54
C VAL A 192 -2.73 2.24 -6.13
N ALA A 193 -2.38 2.32 -7.40
CA ALA A 193 -1.48 1.37 -8.04
C ALA A 193 -0.03 1.66 -7.62
N GLY A 194 0.70 0.61 -7.23
CA GLY A 194 2.09 0.68 -6.79
C GLY A 194 3.04 -0.15 -7.64
N PRO A 195 3.12 0.04 -8.97
CA PRO A 195 4.10 -0.68 -9.79
C PRO A 195 5.53 -0.27 -9.46
N MET A 196 6.49 -1.11 -9.82
CA MET A 196 7.90 -0.71 -9.90
C MET A 196 8.13 0.01 -11.22
N ILE A 197 8.27 1.33 -11.19
CA ILE A 197 8.47 2.13 -12.39
C ILE A 197 9.98 2.27 -12.67
N ALA A 198 10.41 1.90 -13.87
CA ALA A 198 11.76 2.10 -14.35
C ALA A 198 11.82 3.32 -15.28
N THR A 199 12.37 4.44 -14.81
CA THR A 199 12.45 5.68 -15.58
C THR A 199 13.80 6.38 -15.39
N GLY A 200 14.13 7.32 -16.29
CA GLY A 200 15.39 8.05 -16.23
C GLY A 200 15.58 8.89 -17.49
N ARG A 201 16.66 9.70 -17.55
CA ARG A 201 16.97 10.61 -18.68
C ARG A 201 17.46 9.91 -19.93
N SER A 202 17.88 8.65 -19.83
CA SER A 202 18.47 7.93 -20.95
C SER A 202 18.03 6.48 -20.95
N ALA A 203 18.08 5.84 -22.13
CA ALA A 203 17.84 4.41 -22.25
C ALA A 203 18.75 3.56 -21.35
N ALA A 204 19.98 4.03 -21.05
CA ALA A 204 20.87 3.34 -20.12
C ALA A 204 20.37 3.44 -18.67
N ALA A 205 19.88 4.61 -18.23
CA ALA A 205 19.29 4.80 -16.93
C ALA A 205 18.01 3.96 -16.74
N VAL A 206 17.13 3.97 -17.74
CA VAL A 206 15.91 3.13 -17.76
C VAL A 206 16.27 1.65 -17.65
N ARG A 207 17.25 1.16 -18.41
CA ARG A 207 17.70 -0.25 -18.30
C ARG A 207 18.24 -0.59 -16.92
N ALA A 208 19.02 0.31 -16.31
CA ALA A 208 19.56 0.10 -14.95
C ALA A 208 18.44 0.04 -13.91
N GLN A 209 17.44 0.94 -13.99
CA GLN A 209 16.28 0.92 -13.10
C GLN A 209 15.41 -0.32 -13.33
N ARG A 210 15.21 -0.74 -14.59
CA ARG A 210 14.48 -1.97 -14.90
C ARG A 210 15.17 -3.20 -14.34
N GLN A 211 16.52 -3.28 -14.39
CA GLN A 211 17.26 -4.39 -13.80
C GLN A 211 17.13 -4.41 -12.27
N ALA A 212 17.20 -3.27 -11.60
CA ALA A 212 16.98 -3.19 -10.15
C ALA A 212 15.55 -3.60 -9.76
N ALA A 213 14.54 -3.17 -10.54
CA ALA A 213 13.16 -3.59 -10.37
C ALA A 213 13.00 -5.11 -10.58
N ARG A 214 13.64 -5.68 -11.60
CA ARG A 214 13.68 -7.12 -11.85
C ARG A 214 14.21 -7.89 -10.65
N GLU A 215 15.37 -7.53 -10.11
CA GLU A 215 15.98 -8.19 -8.95
C GLU A 215 15.04 -8.18 -7.74
N SER A 216 14.40 -7.03 -7.47
CA SER A 216 13.43 -6.88 -6.38
C SER A 216 12.16 -7.74 -6.61
N LEU A 217 11.66 -7.77 -7.86
CA LEU A 217 10.48 -8.55 -8.21
C LEU A 217 10.74 -10.05 -8.11
N VAL A 218 11.88 -10.52 -8.63
CA VAL A 218 12.35 -11.92 -8.56
C VAL A 218 12.41 -12.38 -7.09
N PHE A 219 13.05 -11.58 -6.22
CA PHE A 219 13.09 -11.86 -4.80
C PHE A 219 11.69 -11.96 -4.19
N THR A 220 10.82 -11.01 -4.50
CA THR A 220 9.47 -10.95 -3.92
C THR A 220 8.61 -12.13 -4.39
N LEU A 221 8.65 -12.47 -5.68
CA LEU A 221 7.90 -13.59 -6.26
C LEU A 221 8.34 -14.97 -5.75
N SER A 222 9.49 -15.08 -5.06
CA SER A 222 9.86 -16.31 -4.35
C SER A 222 8.93 -16.65 -3.18
N THR A 223 8.08 -15.71 -2.76
CA THR A 223 7.15 -15.86 -1.63
C THR A 223 5.72 -16.11 -2.13
N PRO A 224 5.07 -17.24 -1.79
CA PRO A 224 3.74 -17.59 -2.30
C PRO A 224 2.62 -16.58 -2.04
N ALA A 225 2.74 -15.77 -1.00
CA ALA A 225 1.77 -14.72 -0.70
C ALA A 225 1.65 -13.66 -1.82
N TYR A 226 2.61 -13.58 -2.72
CA TYR A 226 2.69 -12.63 -3.83
C TYR A 226 2.32 -13.24 -5.21
N TRP A 227 1.80 -14.47 -5.25
CA TRP A 227 1.49 -15.17 -6.50
C TRP A 227 0.12 -14.92 -7.15
N PRO A 228 -0.87 -14.23 -6.55
CA PRO A 228 -2.19 -14.11 -7.17
C PRO A 228 -2.20 -13.60 -8.61
N ALA A 229 -1.33 -12.65 -8.95
CA ALA A 229 -1.21 -12.19 -10.33
C ALA A 229 -0.46 -13.18 -11.23
N LEU A 230 0.53 -13.92 -10.72
CA LEU A 230 1.15 -15.02 -11.47
C LEU A 230 0.11 -16.12 -11.79
N GLU A 231 -0.76 -16.46 -10.83
CA GLU A 231 -1.83 -17.43 -11.04
C GLU A 231 -2.82 -16.95 -12.11
N TYR A 232 -3.21 -15.69 -12.06
CA TYR A 232 -4.10 -15.06 -13.05
C TYR A 232 -3.54 -15.15 -14.48
N HIS A 233 -2.24 -14.91 -14.64
CA HIS A 233 -1.57 -14.97 -15.95
C HIS A 233 -1.12 -16.37 -16.37
N GLY A 234 -1.27 -17.41 -15.53
CA GLY A 234 -0.79 -18.77 -15.82
C GLY A 234 0.72 -18.94 -15.62
N TRP A 235 1.38 -18.07 -14.86
CA TRP A 235 2.84 -18.09 -14.63
C TRP A 235 3.24 -18.69 -13.27
N LEU A 236 2.38 -19.49 -12.65
CA LEU A 236 2.64 -20.08 -11.32
C LEU A 236 3.91 -20.92 -11.26
N GLU A 237 4.30 -21.57 -12.36
CA GLU A 237 5.51 -22.38 -12.43
C GLU A 237 6.78 -21.56 -12.11
N VAL A 238 6.81 -20.30 -12.54
CA VAL A 238 7.91 -19.37 -12.20
C VAL A 238 7.97 -19.14 -10.69
N GLY A 239 6.84 -18.90 -10.05
CA GLY A 239 6.77 -18.75 -8.60
C GLY A 239 7.27 -20.00 -7.86
N HIS A 240 6.87 -21.19 -8.30
CA HIS A 240 7.35 -22.46 -7.74
C HIS A 240 8.87 -22.64 -7.90
N ALA A 241 9.41 -22.39 -9.09
CA ALA A 241 10.85 -22.45 -9.34
C ALA A 241 11.63 -21.49 -8.44
N LEU A 242 11.20 -20.21 -8.35
CA LEU A 242 11.83 -19.22 -7.50
C LEU A 242 11.83 -19.64 -6.02
N ARG A 243 10.73 -20.20 -5.52
CA ARG A 243 10.64 -20.72 -4.16
C ARG A 243 11.59 -21.88 -3.89
N ASP A 244 11.72 -22.80 -4.84
CA ASP A 244 12.61 -23.95 -4.70
C ASP A 244 14.07 -23.53 -4.68
N TYR A 245 14.49 -22.59 -5.53
CA TYR A 245 15.83 -22.00 -5.52
C TYR A 245 16.13 -21.26 -4.21
N THR A 246 15.16 -20.51 -3.70
CA THR A 246 15.24 -19.85 -2.39
C THR A 246 15.49 -20.84 -1.26
N ARG A 247 14.78 -21.99 -1.24
CA ARG A 247 14.96 -23.04 -0.23
C ARG A 247 16.32 -23.72 -0.31
N GLN A 248 16.92 -23.75 -1.49
CA GLN A 248 18.25 -24.29 -1.74
C GLN A 248 19.36 -23.26 -1.49
N GLY A 249 19.03 -22.01 -1.16
CA GLY A 249 20.01 -20.92 -1.00
C GLY A 249 20.63 -20.41 -2.31
N ARG A 250 20.03 -20.73 -3.46
CA ARG A 250 20.54 -20.41 -4.81
C ARG A 250 20.03 -19.06 -5.30
N TRP A 251 20.21 -18.03 -4.52
CA TRP A 251 19.67 -16.68 -4.78
C TRP A 251 20.21 -16.03 -6.05
N GLN A 252 21.50 -16.25 -6.35
CA GLN A 252 22.18 -15.62 -7.49
C GLN A 252 21.73 -16.20 -8.85
N GLU A 253 21.08 -17.36 -8.84
CA GLU A 253 20.64 -18.04 -10.05
C GLU A 253 19.16 -17.75 -10.40
N MET A 254 18.47 -17.00 -9.53
CA MET A 254 17.01 -16.78 -9.65
C MET A 254 16.64 -15.83 -10.80
N ASP A 255 17.51 -14.87 -11.14
CA ASP A 255 17.22 -13.86 -12.17
C ASP A 255 16.87 -14.49 -13.52
N GLY A 256 17.60 -15.53 -13.93
CA GLY A 256 17.37 -16.24 -15.18
C GLY A 256 16.09 -17.09 -15.24
N LEU A 257 15.38 -17.26 -14.10
CA LEU A 257 14.13 -18.02 -14.05
C LEU A 257 12.90 -17.20 -14.47
N VAL A 258 13.00 -15.87 -14.47
CA VAL A 258 11.86 -14.99 -14.77
C VAL A 258 11.97 -14.49 -16.21
N PRO A 259 11.07 -14.90 -17.13
CA PRO A 259 11.01 -14.38 -18.49
C PRO A 259 10.81 -12.86 -18.54
N ASP A 260 11.35 -12.23 -19.58
CA ASP A 260 11.21 -10.77 -19.79
C ASP A 260 9.76 -10.33 -19.92
N GLU A 261 8.88 -11.18 -20.47
CA GLU A 261 7.44 -10.95 -20.55
C GLU A 261 6.81 -10.64 -19.18
N ILE A 262 7.22 -11.37 -18.15
CA ILE A 262 6.74 -11.13 -16.77
C ILE A 262 7.24 -9.77 -16.26
N ILE A 263 8.50 -9.45 -16.53
CA ILE A 263 9.06 -8.16 -16.13
C ILE A 263 8.34 -7.00 -16.84
N GLU A 264 8.05 -7.16 -18.13
CA GLU A 264 7.32 -6.15 -18.92
C GLU A 264 5.91 -5.92 -18.41
N ALA A 265 5.22 -6.96 -17.96
CA ALA A 265 3.89 -6.85 -17.39
C ALA A 265 3.85 -6.09 -16.05
N PHE A 266 4.88 -6.25 -15.19
CA PHE A 266 4.90 -5.68 -13.85
C PHE A 266 5.70 -4.39 -13.70
N VAL A 267 6.58 -4.06 -14.68
CA VAL A 267 7.54 -2.95 -14.58
C VAL A 267 7.36 -2.01 -15.78
N PRO A 268 6.48 -1.01 -15.68
CA PRO A 268 6.44 0.07 -16.67
C PRO A 268 7.82 0.71 -16.82
N ALA A 269 8.32 0.80 -18.05
CA ALA A 269 9.68 1.25 -18.33
C ALA A 269 9.73 2.21 -19.53
N ALA A 270 10.06 3.47 -19.27
CA ALA A 270 10.23 4.50 -20.31
C ALA A 270 11.09 5.67 -19.79
N PRO A 271 11.72 6.48 -20.66
CA PRO A 271 12.34 7.74 -20.29
C PRO A 271 11.33 8.72 -19.67
N TYR A 272 11.83 9.75 -18.93
CA TYR A 272 10.96 10.73 -18.25
C TYR A 272 9.99 11.46 -19.19
N ASP A 273 10.32 11.68 -20.42
CA ASP A 273 9.48 12.36 -21.41
C ASP A 273 8.32 11.49 -21.93
N GLU A 274 8.43 10.16 -21.82
CA GLU A 274 7.44 9.19 -22.31
C GLU A 274 6.68 8.49 -21.15
N ILE A 275 7.27 8.38 -19.95
CA ILE A 275 6.73 7.56 -18.85
C ILE A 275 5.31 7.97 -18.42
N ALA A 276 5.00 9.27 -18.46
CA ALA A 276 3.68 9.75 -18.09
C ALA A 276 2.59 9.24 -19.04
N GLU A 277 2.86 9.25 -20.34
CA GLU A 277 1.94 8.75 -21.38
C GLU A 277 1.73 7.25 -21.24
N LEU A 278 2.82 6.48 -21.01
CA LEU A 278 2.75 5.04 -20.75
C LEU A 278 1.89 4.72 -19.52
N LEU A 279 2.09 5.44 -18.43
CA LEU A 279 1.32 5.21 -17.20
C LEU A 279 -0.16 5.60 -17.38
N LEU A 280 -0.46 6.65 -18.10
CA LEU A 280 -1.83 7.02 -18.45
C LEU A 280 -2.50 5.98 -19.34
N GLU A 281 -1.81 5.48 -20.35
CA GLU A 281 -2.32 4.39 -21.19
C GLU A 281 -2.65 3.14 -20.38
N GLN A 282 -1.80 2.79 -19.42
CA GLN A 282 -1.94 1.57 -18.61
C GLN A 282 -2.94 1.69 -17.46
N TYR A 283 -3.02 2.85 -16.80
CA TYR A 283 -3.73 2.98 -15.51
C TYR A 283 -4.95 3.90 -15.56
N ALA A 284 -5.16 4.72 -16.61
CA ALA A 284 -6.33 5.58 -16.70
C ALA A 284 -7.63 4.75 -16.70
N GLY A 285 -8.59 5.13 -15.86
CA GLY A 285 -9.84 4.39 -15.67
C GLY A 285 -9.70 3.08 -14.87
N VAL A 286 -8.47 2.66 -14.53
CA VAL A 286 -8.20 1.45 -13.72
C VAL A 286 -7.77 1.82 -12.30
N ALA A 287 -6.86 2.76 -12.13
CA ALA A 287 -6.41 3.24 -10.84
C ALA A 287 -6.73 4.74 -10.67
N ASP A 288 -6.98 5.16 -9.44
CA ASP A 288 -7.24 6.57 -9.11
C ASP A 288 -5.93 7.34 -8.89
N ARG A 289 -4.90 6.64 -8.46
CA ARG A 289 -3.53 7.15 -8.27
C ARG A 289 -2.48 6.10 -8.65
N VAL A 290 -1.30 6.56 -9.03
CA VAL A 290 -0.12 5.71 -9.25
C VAL A 290 1.02 6.20 -8.37
N LEU A 291 1.73 5.29 -7.71
CA LEU A 291 2.95 5.61 -6.97
C LEU A 291 4.08 5.87 -7.97
N PHE A 292 4.54 7.11 -8.02
CA PHE A 292 5.65 7.51 -8.88
C PHE A 292 6.94 7.64 -8.06
N PRO A 293 8.09 7.09 -8.50
CA PRO A 293 9.32 7.09 -7.72
C PRO A 293 9.88 8.50 -7.53
N VAL A 294 10.46 8.75 -6.36
CA VAL A 294 11.24 9.96 -6.10
C VAL A 294 12.60 9.79 -6.78
N PRO A 295 13.08 10.75 -7.59
CA PRO A 295 14.41 10.69 -8.18
C PRO A 295 15.50 10.52 -7.11
N SER A 296 16.47 9.66 -7.39
CA SER A 296 17.63 9.48 -6.51
C SER A 296 18.73 10.53 -6.76
N ASP A 297 18.74 11.12 -7.95
CA ASP A 297 19.66 12.20 -8.33
C ASP A 297 18.86 13.52 -8.47
N PRO A 298 19.20 14.59 -7.72
CA PRO A 298 18.54 15.88 -7.86
C PRO A 298 18.62 16.47 -9.29
N ALA A 299 19.58 16.02 -10.11
CA ALA A 299 19.64 16.40 -11.51
C ALA A 299 18.39 15.97 -12.30
N ASP A 300 17.69 14.93 -11.88
CA ASP A 300 16.48 14.41 -12.53
C ASP A 300 15.18 15.11 -12.07
N ASP A 301 15.26 16.02 -11.09
CA ASP A 301 14.09 16.64 -10.45
C ASP A 301 13.15 17.35 -11.46
N GLU A 302 13.73 18.08 -12.42
CA GLU A 302 12.96 18.83 -13.39
C GLU A 302 12.24 17.92 -14.39
N ASP A 303 12.88 16.82 -14.79
CA ASP A 303 12.28 15.83 -15.70
C ASP A 303 11.16 15.06 -15.00
N ALA A 304 11.40 14.64 -13.75
CA ALA A 304 10.38 14.01 -12.92
C ALA A 304 9.19 14.95 -12.66
N ARG A 305 9.45 16.24 -12.38
CA ARG A 305 8.40 17.25 -12.19
C ARG A 305 7.50 17.35 -13.42
N ARG A 306 8.07 17.41 -14.63
CA ARG A 306 7.29 17.45 -15.88
C ARG A 306 6.44 16.19 -16.07
N ALA A 307 6.99 15.01 -15.77
CA ALA A 307 6.23 13.76 -15.85
C ALA A 307 5.05 13.76 -14.85
N ILE A 308 5.27 14.23 -13.61
CA ILE A 308 4.23 14.34 -12.59
C ILE A 308 3.15 15.34 -12.99
N GLU A 309 3.53 16.49 -13.55
CA GLU A 309 2.57 17.50 -14.05
C GLU A 309 1.67 16.95 -15.16
N LYS A 310 2.23 16.15 -16.11
CA LYS A 310 1.43 15.46 -17.13
C LYS A 310 0.44 14.47 -16.51
N LEU A 311 0.87 13.64 -15.55
CA LEU A 311 0.02 12.68 -14.86
C LEU A 311 -1.13 13.35 -14.08
N ARG A 312 -0.90 14.54 -13.52
CA ARG A 312 -1.92 15.30 -12.78
C ARG A 312 -2.90 16.05 -13.66
N ALA A 313 -2.55 16.33 -14.89
CA ALA A 313 -3.40 17.07 -15.82
C ALA A 313 -4.43 16.21 -16.55
N ALA A 314 -4.30 14.88 -16.47
CA ALA A 314 -5.19 13.90 -17.08
C ALA A 314 -6.23 13.39 -16.08
#